data_e8703783e755ce3a054c9cfdc285efd0
#
_entry.id   e8703783e755ce3a054c9cfdc285efd0
#
_cell.length_a   1.000
_cell.length_b   1.000
_cell.length_c   1.000
_cell.angle_alpha   90.00
_cell.angle_beta   90.00
_cell.angle_gamma   90.00
#
_symmetry.space_group_name_H-M   'P 1'
#
loop_
_entity.id
_entity.type
_entity.pdbx_description
1 polymer ?
#
loop_
_entity_poly.entity_id
_entity_poly.type
_entity_poly.pdbx_seq_one_letter_code
_entity_poly.pdbx_strand_id
1 'polypeptide(L)'
;MKKIFFFAAAAVLALTGCVKDEMYKGPSSIDKVVFTPEAPTSISDVTVTATVSGLQKVTDATLKYNGTSVPMSGSGSSFSATIPAQPDGTNVEFTVTVKNEAGFETVSDKFSYKVGDPATDWSKLKLNEVYGAGADEEKFFELYNAGDYPIKLTGVTISKDESTCWTGIDGEVVPAKGFFAIIGAKGTTERGFSSGFSAKKSVLIELFDNKGNKIDQFQRGEKMDTGEWGASLSNNKGSWSRIPDGTGKWMITESFTPGAANSTAGTDDPDVKQ
;
A
#
# COMPACT_ATOMS: atom_id res chain seq x y z
N MET A 1 70.66 89.05 -7.25
CA MET A 1 69.25 88.58 -7.11
C MET A 1 69.24 87.08 -7.34
N LYS A 2 69.20 86.29 -6.28
CA LYS A 2 69.15 84.81 -6.36
C LYS A 2 67.72 84.37 -6.07
N LYS A 3 67.07 83.66 -7.06
CA LYS A 3 65.77 83.10 -6.89
C LYS A 3 65.94 81.69 -6.34
N ILE A 4 65.35 81.44 -5.14
CA ILE A 4 65.30 80.16 -4.48
C ILE A 4 63.99 79.45 -4.96
N PHE A 5 64.12 78.32 -5.58
CA PHE A 5 63.03 77.49 -5.94
C PHE A 5 62.82 76.48 -4.79
N PHE A 6 61.63 76.50 -4.16
CA PHE A 6 61.18 75.47 -3.25
C PHE A 6 60.50 74.32 -4.05
N PHE A 7 61.08 73.19 -3.95
CA PHE A 7 60.42 71.96 -4.40
C PHE A 7 59.57 71.42 -3.28
N ALA A 8 58.24 71.47 -3.43
CA ALA A 8 57.31 70.76 -2.57
C ALA A 8 57.18 69.34 -3.05
N ALA A 9 57.72 68.36 -2.29
CA ALA A 9 57.51 66.95 -2.54
C ALA A 9 56.13 66.57 -1.99
N ALA A 10 55.15 66.31 -2.84
CA ALA A 10 53.88 65.70 -2.49
C ALA A 10 54.03 64.19 -2.28
N ALA A 11 54.00 63.74 -1.03
CA ALA A 11 53.93 62.30 -0.71
C ALA A 11 52.52 61.81 -1.00
N VAL A 12 52.32 61.04 -2.06
CA VAL A 12 51.09 60.29 -2.31
C VAL A 12 51.08 59.05 -1.44
N LEU A 13 50.33 59.10 -0.33
CA LEU A 13 50.00 57.92 0.45
C LEU A 13 48.98 57.07 -0.35
N ALA A 14 49.48 56.02 -1.02
CA ALA A 14 48.62 55.00 -1.59
C ALA A 14 48.00 54.20 -0.41
N LEU A 15 46.77 54.53 -0.05
CA LEU A 15 45.95 53.68 0.79
C LEU A 15 45.53 52.43 -0.01
N THR A 16 46.35 51.39 0.04
CA THR A 16 45.90 50.05 -0.34
C THR A 16 44.93 49.55 0.70
N GLY A 17 43.70 50.02 0.65
CA GLY A 17 42.60 49.35 1.38
C GLY A 17 42.45 47.96 0.79
N CYS A 18 42.84 46.95 1.55
CA CYS A 18 42.32 45.57 1.31
C CYS A 18 40.81 45.65 1.51
N VAL A 19 40.09 45.84 0.43
CA VAL A 19 38.65 45.54 0.44
C VAL A 19 38.61 43.99 0.53
N LYS A 20 38.33 43.47 1.71
CA LYS A 20 37.89 42.10 1.82
C LYS A 20 36.54 42.08 1.08
N ASP A 21 36.54 41.52 -0.14
CA ASP A 21 35.27 41.15 -0.77
C ASP A 21 34.56 40.22 0.19
N GLU A 22 33.58 40.75 0.92
CA GLU A 22 32.68 39.86 1.68
C GLU A 22 31.96 39.01 0.65
N MET A 23 32.27 37.72 0.62
CA MET A 23 31.51 36.78 -0.21
C MET A 23 30.02 36.96 0.07
N TYR A 24 29.23 37.04 -0.99
CA TYR A 24 27.78 37.14 -0.92
C TYR A 24 27.21 36.08 0.01
N LYS A 25 26.59 36.47 1.09
CA LYS A 25 25.98 35.62 2.12
C LYS A 25 24.45 35.59 1.97
N GLY A 26 23.97 35.41 0.76
CA GLY A 26 22.53 35.38 0.49
C GLY A 26 21.94 33.95 0.58
N PRO A 27 20.63 33.86 0.34
CA PRO A 27 19.93 32.58 0.32
C PRO A 27 20.46 31.69 -0.83
N SER A 28 20.39 30.37 -0.63
CA SER A 28 20.55 29.39 -1.70
C SER A 28 19.29 29.37 -2.56
N SER A 29 19.40 28.94 -3.82
CA SER A 29 18.28 28.71 -4.73
C SER A 29 17.92 27.24 -4.78
N ILE A 30 16.62 26.92 -4.83
CA ILE A 30 16.12 25.59 -5.18
C ILE A 30 15.77 25.64 -6.66
N ASP A 31 16.64 25.11 -7.50
CA ASP A 31 16.56 25.27 -8.95
C ASP A 31 15.58 24.27 -9.58
N LYS A 32 15.43 23.09 -8.95
CA LYS A 32 14.57 22.03 -9.45
C LYS A 32 14.16 21.11 -8.31
N VAL A 33 12.88 20.71 -8.33
CA VAL A 33 12.37 19.61 -7.50
C VAL A 33 11.69 18.60 -8.42
N VAL A 34 12.04 17.34 -8.27
CA VAL A 34 11.42 16.22 -9.00
C VAL A 34 11.03 15.13 -8.03
N PHE A 35 10.08 14.31 -8.43
CA PHE A 35 9.70 13.13 -7.67
C PHE A 35 9.54 11.92 -8.60
N THR A 36 9.81 10.74 -8.08
CA THR A 36 9.75 9.49 -8.82
C THR A 36 9.16 8.39 -7.92
N PRO A 37 8.19 7.59 -8.42
CA PRO A 37 7.58 7.64 -9.75
C PRO A 37 6.66 8.85 -9.93
N GLU A 38 6.43 9.30 -11.19
CA GLU A 38 5.52 10.41 -11.51
C GLU A 38 4.04 10.06 -11.31
N ALA A 39 3.69 8.77 -11.41
CA ALA A 39 2.36 8.23 -11.13
C ALA A 39 2.45 7.19 -10.00
N PRO A 40 2.49 7.63 -8.73
CA PRO A 40 2.59 6.71 -7.60
C PRO A 40 1.29 5.93 -7.38
N THR A 41 1.45 4.68 -6.94
CA THR A 41 0.37 3.79 -6.52
C THR A 41 0.40 3.57 -5.00
N SER A 42 -0.57 2.87 -4.45
CA SER A 42 -0.64 2.59 -3.00
C SER A 42 0.51 1.75 -2.44
N ILE A 43 1.32 1.17 -3.32
CA ILE A 43 2.51 0.39 -2.97
C ILE A 43 3.83 1.09 -3.36
N SER A 44 3.76 2.34 -3.84
CA SER A 44 4.94 3.08 -4.31
C SER A 44 5.46 4.00 -3.23
N ASP A 45 6.71 3.80 -2.83
CA ASP A 45 7.47 4.85 -2.19
C ASP A 45 7.84 5.93 -3.21
N VAL A 46 7.78 7.19 -2.83
CA VAL A 46 8.09 8.33 -3.71
C VAL A 46 9.38 9.01 -3.26
N THR A 47 10.40 8.96 -4.09
CA THR A 47 11.65 9.69 -3.86
C THR A 47 11.52 11.10 -4.39
N VAL A 48 11.68 12.11 -3.53
CA VAL A 48 11.76 13.53 -3.88
C VAL A 48 13.22 13.94 -3.90
N THR A 49 13.65 14.57 -5.01
CA THR A 49 15.01 15.10 -5.18
C THR A 49 14.96 16.59 -5.49
N ALA A 50 15.72 17.38 -4.72
CA ALA A 50 15.91 18.80 -4.94
C ALA A 50 17.32 19.09 -5.45
N THR A 51 17.43 19.91 -6.49
CA THR A 51 18.69 20.49 -6.96
C THR A 51 18.78 21.91 -6.44
N VAL A 52 19.91 22.24 -5.83
CA VAL A 52 20.14 23.51 -5.15
C VAL A 52 21.41 24.17 -5.66
N SER A 53 21.40 25.48 -5.82
CA SER A 53 22.57 26.29 -6.13
C SER A 53 22.76 27.42 -5.13
N GLY A 54 23.98 27.92 -5.05
CA GLY A 54 24.35 29.04 -4.17
C GLY A 54 25.84 29.03 -3.85
N LEU A 55 26.34 30.16 -3.35
CA LEU A 55 27.74 30.29 -2.95
C LEU A 55 28.01 29.73 -1.54
N GLN A 56 26.95 29.61 -0.73
CA GLN A 56 27.05 29.13 0.64
C GLN A 56 26.67 27.64 0.69
N LYS A 57 27.40 26.86 1.51
CA LYS A 57 27.11 25.46 1.72
C LYS A 57 25.74 25.27 2.35
N VAL A 58 24.93 24.37 1.81
CA VAL A 58 23.67 23.91 2.44
C VAL A 58 24.03 23.05 3.63
N THR A 59 23.51 23.41 4.80
CA THR A 59 23.73 22.72 6.09
C THR A 59 22.56 21.83 6.48
N ASP A 60 21.36 22.15 5.99
CA ASP A 60 20.14 21.39 6.26
C ASP A 60 19.21 21.43 5.05
N ALA A 61 18.54 20.30 4.79
CA ALA A 61 17.49 20.19 3.79
C ALA A 61 16.36 19.32 4.37
N THR A 62 15.13 19.80 4.26
CA THR A 62 13.94 19.16 4.84
C THR A 62 12.84 19.07 3.81
N LEU A 63 12.26 17.87 3.66
CA LEU A 63 11.03 17.61 2.92
C LEU A 63 9.84 17.67 3.91
N LYS A 64 8.83 18.48 3.60
CA LYS A 64 7.57 18.51 4.35
C LYS A 64 6.43 18.07 3.45
N TYR A 65 5.71 17.01 3.84
CA TYR A 65 4.54 16.49 3.12
C TYR A 65 3.39 16.21 4.09
N ASN A 66 2.18 16.60 3.74
CA ASN A 66 0.95 16.39 4.51
C ASN A 66 1.12 16.64 6.02
N GLY A 67 1.91 17.68 6.40
CA GLY A 67 2.20 18.02 7.79
C GLY A 67 3.39 17.27 8.43
N THR A 68 3.90 16.22 7.82
CA THR A 68 5.08 15.47 8.28
C THR A 68 6.36 16.10 7.72
N SER A 69 7.41 16.21 8.53
CA SER A 69 8.73 16.69 8.10
C SER A 69 9.76 15.57 8.16
N VAL A 70 10.55 15.43 7.10
CA VAL A 70 11.59 14.40 6.96
C VAL A 70 12.89 15.06 6.53
N PRO A 71 14.03 14.78 7.18
CA PRO A 71 15.33 15.27 6.73
C PRO A 71 15.68 14.68 5.37
N MET A 72 16.24 15.50 4.50
CA MET A 72 16.76 15.06 3.20
C MET A 72 18.24 14.72 3.32
N SER A 73 18.65 13.61 2.73
CA SER A 73 20.04 13.20 2.63
C SER A 73 20.65 13.71 1.33
N GLY A 74 21.93 14.09 1.40
CA GLY A 74 22.64 14.58 0.22
C GLY A 74 23.81 15.48 0.59
N SER A 75 24.48 15.99 -0.44
CA SER A 75 25.58 16.94 -0.29
C SER A 75 25.76 17.76 -1.56
N GLY A 76 26.43 18.90 -1.44
CA GLY A 76 26.66 19.81 -2.57
C GLY A 76 25.35 20.39 -3.08
N SER A 77 24.97 20.02 -4.31
CA SER A 77 23.81 20.58 -5.00
C SER A 77 22.60 19.64 -5.08
N SER A 78 22.65 18.44 -4.50
CA SER A 78 21.55 17.48 -4.60
C SER A 78 21.17 16.88 -3.24
N PHE A 79 19.88 16.92 -2.93
CA PHE A 79 19.30 16.39 -1.68
C PHE A 79 18.06 15.57 -2.02
N SER A 80 17.88 14.42 -1.34
CA SER A 80 16.74 13.55 -1.55
C SER A 80 16.17 12.99 -0.26
N ALA A 81 14.86 12.73 -0.27
CA ALA A 81 14.15 12.03 0.79
C ALA A 81 13.01 11.21 0.19
N THR A 82 12.52 10.24 0.95
CA THR A 82 11.44 9.35 0.54
C THR A 82 10.15 9.68 1.30
N ILE A 83 9.06 9.81 0.57
CA ILE A 83 7.70 9.78 1.10
C ILE A 83 7.26 8.32 1.01
N PRO A 84 6.96 7.64 2.14
CA PRO A 84 6.46 6.27 2.12
C PRO A 84 5.17 6.14 1.33
N ALA A 85 4.88 4.92 0.84
CA ALA A 85 3.64 4.60 0.14
C ALA A 85 2.41 5.13 0.91
N GLN A 86 1.46 5.69 0.17
CA GLN A 86 0.24 6.29 0.72
C GLN A 86 -0.99 5.55 0.16
N PRO A 87 -2.12 5.52 0.89
CA PRO A 87 -3.33 4.85 0.41
C PRO A 87 -3.81 5.37 -0.95
N ASP A 88 -4.40 4.46 -1.75
CA ASP A 88 -5.05 4.81 -3.02
C ASP A 88 -6.06 5.96 -2.86
N GLY A 89 -6.03 6.90 -3.79
CA GLY A 89 -6.86 8.10 -3.79
C GLY A 89 -6.30 9.26 -2.97
N THR A 90 -5.21 9.06 -2.19
CA THR A 90 -4.60 10.13 -1.39
C THR A 90 -4.00 11.22 -2.27
N ASN A 91 -4.29 12.49 -1.93
CA ASN A 91 -3.59 13.63 -2.50
C ASN A 91 -2.43 14.01 -1.58
N VAL A 92 -1.20 13.95 -2.09
CA VAL A 92 0.00 14.29 -1.34
C VAL A 92 0.49 15.65 -1.79
N GLU A 93 0.60 16.60 -0.86
CA GLU A 93 1.20 17.90 -1.08
C GLU A 93 2.52 17.99 -0.34
N PHE A 94 3.54 18.59 -0.98
CA PHE A 94 4.85 18.71 -0.35
C PHE A 94 5.62 19.95 -0.78
N THR A 95 6.59 20.35 0.07
CA THR A 95 7.57 21.42 -0.15
C THR A 95 8.94 20.96 0.31
N VAL A 96 9.97 21.57 -0.25
CA VAL A 96 11.37 21.39 0.20
C VAL A 96 11.84 22.69 0.81
N THR A 97 12.48 22.60 1.97
CA THR A 97 13.16 23.74 2.62
C THR A 97 14.64 23.44 2.70
N VAL A 98 15.49 24.38 2.32
CA VAL A 98 16.93 24.29 2.49
C VAL A 98 17.44 25.45 3.34
N LYS A 99 18.44 25.18 4.19
CA LYS A 99 19.13 26.16 5.01
C LYS A 99 20.62 26.14 4.71
N ASN A 100 21.23 27.30 4.53
CA ASN A 100 22.66 27.39 4.30
C ASN A 100 23.45 27.80 5.56
N GLU A 101 24.79 27.72 5.49
CA GLU A 101 25.67 28.01 6.61
C GLU A 101 25.62 29.49 7.08
N ALA A 102 25.12 30.41 6.25
CA ALA A 102 24.85 31.77 6.63
C ALA A 102 23.51 31.97 7.37
N GLY A 103 22.72 30.88 7.52
CA GLY A 103 21.45 30.86 8.24
C GLY A 103 20.23 31.21 7.41
N PHE A 104 20.36 31.48 6.10
CA PHE A 104 19.23 31.73 5.22
C PHE A 104 18.47 30.47 4.91
N GLU A 105 17.15 30.58 4.92
CA GLU A 105 16.23 29.51 4.52
C GLU A 105 15.54 29.86 3.20
N THR A 106 15.41 28.87 2.32
CA THR A 106 14.65 28.94 1.07
C THR A 106 13.66 27.79 1.02
N VAL A 107 12.41 28.10 0.67
CA VAL A 107 11.33 27.12 0.52
C VAL A 107 10.94 27.04 -0.96
N SER A 108 10.76 25.83 -1.47
CA SER A 108 10.28 25.60 -2.83
C SER A 108 8.82 25.99 -3.00
N ASP A 109 8.37 26.07 -4.24
CA ASP A 109 6.95 25.99 -4.56
C ASP A 109 6.32 24.72 -3.98
N LYS A 110 4.99 24.74 -3.84
CA LYS A 110 4.21 23.58 -3.43
C LYS A 110 4.04 22.63 -4.63
N PHE A 111 4.36 21.37 -4.43
CA PHE A 111 4.14 20.29 -5.36
C PHE A 111 3.02 19.37 -4.85
N SER A 112 2.38 18.65 -5.76
CA SER A 112 1.38 17.65 -5.39
C SER A 112 1.32 16.51 -6.41
N TYR A 113 0.92 15.34 -5.91
CA TYR A 113 0.54 14.20 -6.75
C TYR A 113 -0.64 13.48 -6.11
N LYS A 114 -1.37 12.71 -6.91
CA LYS A 114 -2.44 11.84 -6.44
C LYS A 114 -1.98 10.39 -6.57
N VAL A 115 -2.15 9.62 -5.50
CA VAL A 115 -1.93 8.17 -5.50
C VAL A 115 -3.08 7.51 -6.27
N GLY A 116 -2.76 6.65 -7.23
CA GLY A 116 -3.78 6.00 -8.05
C GLY A 116 -3.42 4.57 -8.40
N ASP A 117 -4.16 3.60 -7.84
CA ASP A 117 -4.02 2.20 -8.19
C ASP A 117 -4.71 1.90 -9.53
N PRO A 118 -4.24 0.91 -10.29
CA PRO A 118 -4.94 0.44 -11.47
C PRO A 118 -6.32 -0.12 -11.10
N ALA A 119 -7.20 -0.25 -12.10
CA ALA A 119 -8.49 -0.89 -11.90
C ALA A 119 -8.33 -2.29 -11.31
N THR A 120 -9.21 -2.66 -10.37
CA THR A 120 -9.15 -3.95 -9.69
C THR A 120 -9.24 -5.11 -10.68
N ASP A 121 -8.24 -5.97 -10.68
CA ASP A 121 -8.26 -7.25 -11.39
C ASP A 121 -8.93 -8.32 -10.51
N TRP A 122 -10.22 -8.49 -10.68
CA TRP A 122 -11.02 -9.46 -9.93
C TRP A 122 -10.58 -10.91 -10.14
N SER A 123 -9.87 -11.23 -11.22
CA SER A 123 -9.31 -12.57 -11.43
C SER A 123 -8.28 -12.98 -10.38
N LYS A 124 -7.74 -12.02 -9.65
CA LYS A 124 -6.76 -12.21 -8.57
C LYS A 124 -7.38 -12.52 -7.21
N LEU A 125 -8.67 -12.23 -7.02
CA LEU A 125 -9.37 -12.56 -5.78
C LEU A 125 -9.91 -13.98 -5.84
N LYS A 126 -9.56 -14.82 -4.86
CA LYS A 126 -9.89 -16.26 -4.84
C LYS A 126 -10.43 -16.66 -3.47
N LEU A 127 -11.36 -17.60 -3.47
CA LEU A 127 -11.61 -18.44 -2.30
C LEU A 127 -10.36 -19.30 -2.06
N ASN A 128 -9.83 -19.31 -0.86
CA ASN A 128 -8.54 -19.94 -0.54
C ASN A 128 -8.65 -21.06 0.49
N GLU A 129 -9.45 -20.87 1.53
CA GLU A 129 -9.72 -21.89 2.53
C GLU A 129 -11.19 -21.84 2.96
N VAL A 130 -11.77 -23.01 3.23
CA VAL A 130 -13.15 -23.16 3.66
C VAL A 130 -13.20 -24.17 4.80
N TYR A 131 -13.71 -23.75 5.97
CA TYR A 131 -13.86 -24.62 7.14
C TYR A 131 -15.31 -24.65 7.63
N GLY A 132 -15.89 -25.82 7.71
CA GLY A 132 -17.31 -26.02 8.03
C GLY A 132 -17.59 -26.97 9.20
N ALA A 133 -16.58 -27.42 9.94
CA ALA A 133 -16.76 -28.19 11.17
C ALA A 133 -16.81 -27.29 12.41
N GLY A 134 -17.17 -27.85 13.57
CA GLY A 134 -17.22 -27.09 14.82
C GLY A 134 -18.46 -26.21 14.98
N ALA A 135 -18.41 -25.27 15.94
CA ALA A 135 -19.43 -24.27 16.17
C ALA A 135 -19.45 -23.21 15.05
N ASP A 136 -20.52 -22.41 14.94
CA ASP A 136 -20.63 -21.44 13.84
C ASP A 136 -19.52 -20.41 13.87
N GLU A 137 -19.11 -19.95 15.03
CA GLU A 137 -18.00 -19.02 15.25
C GLU A 137 -16.60 -19.57 14.97
N GLU A 138 -16.47 -20.88 14.77
CA GLU A 138 -15.22 -21.52 14.37
C GLU A 138 -15.13 -21.73 12.87
N LYS A 139 -16.25 -21.65 12.15
CA LYS A 139 -16.31 -21.81 10.70
C LYS A 139 -15.82 -20.57 10.00
N PHE A 140 -15.22 -20.73 8.82
CA PHE A 140 -14.76 -19.57 8.08
C PHE A 140 -14.68 -19.83 6.57
N PHE A 141 -14.72 -18.74 5.83
CA PHE A 141 -14.25 -18.63 4.46
C PHE A 141 -13.02 -17.74 4.45
N GLU A 142 -12.02 -18.09 3.67
CA GLU A 142 -10.87 -17.23 3.46
C GLU A 142 -10.77 -16.82 2.00
N LEU A 143 -10.46 -15.54 1.80
CA LEU A 143 -10.11 -14.95 0.51
C LEU A 143 -8.60 -14.76 0.43
N TYR A 144 -8.03 -14.99 -0.75
CA TYR A 144 -6.65 -14.70 -1.08
C TYR A 144 -6.58 -13.76 -2.28
N ASN A 145 -5.74 -12.76 -2.21
CA ASN A 145 -5.44 -11.84 -3.28
C ASN A 145 -4.09 -12.20 -3.93
N ALA A 146 -4.13 -12.80 -5.10
CA ALA A 146 -2.93 -13.15 -5.88
C ALA A 146 -2.34 -11.95 -6.64
N GLY A 147 -2.95 -10.75 -6.56
CA GLY A 147 -2.52 -9.52 -7.22
C GLY A 147 -1.45 -8.74 -6.45
N ASP A 148 -0.91 -7.72 -7.09
CA ASP A 148 0.13 -6.86 -6.54
C ASP A 148 -0.43 -5.61 -5.84
N TYR A 149 -1.75 -5.37 -5.94
CA TYR A 149 -2.45 -4.24 -5.33
C TYR A 149 -3.52 -4.74 -4.36
N PRO A 150 -3.82 -3.99 -3.30
CA PRO A 150 -4.91 -4.33 -2.39
C PRO A 150 -6.26 -4.38 -3.12
N ILE A 151 -7.14 -5.31 -2.72
CA ILE A 151 -8.51 -5.41 -3.25
C ILE A 151 -9.49 -4.99 -2.17
N LYS A 152 -10.23 -3.91 -2.42
CA LYS A 152 -11.33 -3.44 -1.56
C LYS A 152 -12.52 -4.37 -1.73
N LEU A 153 -13.08 -4.83 -0.61
CA LEU A 153 -14.19 -5.80 -0.62
C LEU A 153 -15.58 -5.17 -0.63
N THR A 154 -15.68 -3.84 -0.63
CA THR A 154 -16.98 -3.13 -0.66
C THR A 154 -17.86 -3.62 -1.81
N GLY A 155 -18.99 -4.25 -1.47
CA GLY A 155 -19.94 -4.80 -2.43
C GLY A 155 -19.59 -6.18 -3.01
N VAL A 156 -18.44 -6.75 -2.69
CA VAL A 156 -18.10 -8.16 -2.97
C VAL A 156 -19.04 -9.05 -2.16
N THR A 157 -19.56 -10.12 -2.77
CA THR A 157 -20.49 -11.01 -2.07
C THR A 157 -20.02 -12.46 -2.11
N ILE A 158 -20.35 -13.19 -1.05
CA ILE A 158 -20.26 -14.66 -1.02
C ILE A 158 -21.67 -15.20 -0.91
N SER A 159 -22.03 -16.14 -1.77
CA SER A 159 -23.22 -16.95 -1.64
C SER A 159 -22.87 -18.34 -1.11
N LYS A 160 -23.80 -18.90 -0.36
CA LYS A 160 -23.84 -20.30 0.02
C LYS A 160 -25.15 -20.89 -0.46
N ASP A 161 -25.04 -21.98 -1.22
CA ASP A 161 -26.19 -22.68 -1.75
C ASP A 161 -27.14 -21.71 -2.50
N GLU A 162 -26.55 -20.85 -3.34
CA GLU A 162 -27.22 -19.85 -4.19
C GLU A 162 -27.88 -18.67 -3.41
N SER A 163 -27.64 -18.58 -2.10
CA SER A 163 -28.13 -17.47 -1.28
C SER A 163 -26.97 -16.64 -0.72
N THR A 164 -27.01 -15.33 -0.88
CA THR A 164 -25.97 -14.45 -0.32
C THR A 164 -25.91 -14.61 1.20
N CYS A 165 -24.75 -14.96 1.71
CA CYS A 165 -24.51 -15.13 3.14
C CYS A 165 -23.55 -14.09 3.72
N TRP A 166 -22.78 -13.40 2.88
CA TRP A 166 -21.87 -12.33 3.30
C TRP A 166 -21.75 -11.26 2.21
N THR A 167 -21.60 -10.00 2.63
CA THR A 167 -21.31 -8.86 1.76
C THR A 167 -20.22 -8.01 2.36
N GLY A 168 -19.19 -7.70 1.58
CA GLY A 168 -18.10 -6.82 1.97
C GLY A 168 -18.55 -5.38 2.16
N ILE A 169 -18.02 -4.72 3.17
CA ILE A 169 -18.31 -3.32 3.51
C ILE A 169 -17.09 -2.42 3.31
N ASP A 170 -17.31 -1.11 3.41
CA ASP A 170 -16.21 -0.15 3.33
C ASP A 170 -15.17 -0.37 4.45
N GLY A 171 -13.89 -0.24 4.09
CA GLY A 171 -12.77 -0.49 4.99
C GLY A 171 -12.27 -1.96 5.01
N GLU A 172 -13.04 -2.92 4.49
CA GLU A 172 -12.55 -4.30 4.34
C GLU A 172 -11.69 -4.43 3.08
N VAL A 173 -10.47 -4.94 3.24
CA VAL A 173 -9.45 -5.01 2.18
C VAL A 173 -8.69 -6.32 2.27
N VAL A 174 -8.47 -6.99 1.13
CA VAL A 174 -7.49 -8.07 1.04
C VAL A 174 -6.16 -7.45 0.59
N PRO A 175 -5.11 -7.49 1.42
CA PRO A 175 -3.80 -6.96 1.04
C PRO A 175 -3.25 -7.63 -0.24
N ALA A 176 -2.33 -6.98 -0.92
CA ALA A 176 -1.58 -7.60 -2.01
C ALA A 176 -0.86 -8.86 -1.51
N LYS A 177 -0.99 -9.99 -2.24
CA LYS A 177 -0.44 -11.30 -1.85
C LYS A 177 -0.86 -11.73 -0.44
N GLY A 178 -2.00 -11.24 0.04
CA GLY A 178 -2.46 -11.44 1.41
C GLY A 178 -3.82 -12.11 1.49
N PHE A 179 -4.30 -12.27 2.71
CA PHE A 179 -5.47 -13.06 3.08
C PHE A 179 -6.51 -12.21 3.81
N PHE A 180 -7.76 -12.64 3.76
CA PHE A 180 -8.85 -12.06 4.52
C PHE A 180 -9.81 -13.17 4.96
N ALA A 181 -9.85 -13.44 6.27
CA ALA A 181 -10.73 -14.46 6.84
C ALA A 181 -12.09 -13.85 7.20
N ILE A 182 -13.16 -14.52 6.81
CA ILE A 182 -14.55 -14.20 7.11
C ILE A 182 -15.07 -15.29 8.05
N ILE A 183 -15.16 -14.98 9.33
CA ILE A 183 -15.54 -15.93 10.37
C ILE A 183 -17.08 -16.03 10.43
N GLY A 184 -17.61 -17.19 10.79
CA GLY A 184 -19.03 -17.40 11.01
C GLY A 184 -19.53 -16.53 12.17
N ALA A 185 -20.65 -15.84 11.95
CA ALA A 185 -21.24 -14.97 12.96
C ALA A 185 -22.11 -15.80 13.92
N LYS A 186 -21.95 -15.55 15.22
CA LYS A 186 -22.82 -16.08 16.26
C LYS A 186 -23.91 -15.06 16.61
N GLY A 187 -25.06 -15.22 16.01
CA GLY A 187 -26.16 -14.28 16.20
C GLY A 187 -26.21 -13.18 15.14
N THR A 188 -26.98 -12.12 15.39
CA THR A 188 -27.30 -11.08 14.40
C THR A 188 -26.43 -9.84 14.47
N THR A 189 -25.55 -9.74 15.47
CA THR A 189 -24.76 -8.51 15.75
C THR A 189 -23.29 -8.60 15.35
N GLU A 190 -22.78 -9.79 15.11
CA GLU A 190 -21.38 -9.99 14.74
C GLU A 190 -21.18 -9.92 13.23
N ARG A 191 -20.08 -9.30 12.83
CA ARG A 191 -19.67 -9.24 11.45
C ARG A 191 -19.13 -10.62 11.01
N GLY A 192 -19.73 -11.21 9.97
CA GLY A 192 -19.38 -12.52 9.45
C GLY A 192 -20.48 -13.07 8.55
N PHE A 193 -20.43 -14.35 8.20
CA PHE A 193 -21.50 -14.98 7.42
C PHE A 193 -22.57 -15.60 8.32
N SER A 194 -23.83 -15.44 7.92
CA SER A 194 -25.02 -15.77 8.76
C SER A 194 -25.60 -17.17 8.49
N SER A 195 -25.07 -17.93 7.55
CA SER A 195 -25.69 -19.18 7.11
C SER A 195 -25.02 -20.40 7.70
N GLY A 196 -25.80 -21.35 8.23
CA GLY A 196 -25.30 -22.63 8.70
C GLY A 196 -24.55 -23.36 7.59
N PHE A 197 -23.33 -23.80 7.89
CA PHE A 197 -22.44 -24.51 6.99
C PHE A 197 -22.01 -25.81 7.67
N SER A 198 -21.92 -26.93 6.93
CA SER A 198 -21.63 -28.22 7.53
C SER A 198 -20.65 -29.04 6.72
N ALA A 199 -19.59 -29.49 7.38
CA ALA A 199 -18.59 -30.39 6.81
C ALA A 199 -19.10 -31.80 6.46
N LYS A 200 -20.38 -32.11 6.72
CA LYS A 200 -21.02 -33.40 6.47
C LYS A 200 -22.00 -33.37 5.29
N LYS A 201 -22.11 -32.25 4.61
CA LYS A 201 -23.14 -32.04 3.60
C LYS A 201 -22.57 -31.48 2.31
N SER A 202 -23.29 -31.69 1.21
CA SER A 202 -23.00 -31.00 -0.05
C SER A 202 -23.25 -29.50 0.12
N VAL A 203 -22.45 -28.71 -0.56
CA VAL A 203 -22.46 -27.23 -0.47
C VAL A 203 -21.86 -26.61 -1.72
N LEU A 204 -22.40 -25.47 -2.11
CA LEU A 204 -21.83 -24.57 -3.10
C LEU A 204 -21.54 -23.23 -2.45
N ILE A 205 -20.29 -22.80 -2.50
CA ILE A 205 -19.84 -21.46 -2.10
C ILE A 205 -19.38 -20.74 -3.35
N GLU A 206 -19.93 -19.55 -3.61
CA GLU A 206 -19.58 -18.75 -4.77
C GLU A 206 -19.15 -17.35 -4.35
N LEU A 207 -18.11 -16.85 -5.00
CA LEU A 207 -17.57 -15.52 -4.80
C LEU A 207 -17.91 -14.64 -6.00
N PHE A 208 -18.46 -13.44 -5.75
CA PHE A 208 -18.85 -12.49 -6.78
C PHE A 208 -18.14 -11.16 -6.57
N ASP A 209 -17.80 -10.48 -7.66
CA ASP A 209 -17.30 -9.11 -7.61
C ASP A 209 -18.38 -8.11 -7.16
N ASN A 210 -18.02 -6.85 -7.04
CA ASN A 210 -18.93 -5.78 -6.63
C ASN A 210 -19.97 -5.38 -7.70
N LYS A 211 -19.97 -6.06 -8.85
CA LYS A 211 -20.96 -5.91 -9.92
C LYS A 211 -21.85 -7.14 -10.06
N GLY A 212 -21.62 -8.16 -9.23
CA GLY A 212 -22.37 -9.42 -9.26
C GLY A 212 -21.88 -10.43 -10.29
N ASN A 213 -20.68 -10.25 -10.86
CA ASN A 213 -20.08 -11.28 -11.71
C ASN A 213 -19.40 -12.33 -10.85
N LYS A 214 -19.66 -13.62 -11.14
CA LYS A 214 -18.98 -14.71 -10.43
C LYS A 214 -17.50 -14.76 -10.83
N ILE A 215 -16.63 -14.81 -9.83
CA ILE A 215 -15.17 -14.79 -10.00
C ILE A 215 -14.48 -16.04 -9.49
N ASP A 216 -15.09 -16.77 -8.54
CA ASP A 216 -14.57 -18.06 -8.06
C ASP A 216 -15.66 -18.90 -7.39
N GLN A 217 -15.38 -20.18 -7.14
CA GLN A 217 -16.28 -21.05 -6.38
C GLN A 217 -15.54 -22.20 -5.68
N PHE A 218 -16.18 -22.71 -4.63
CA PHE A 218 -15.90 -24.00 -4.00
C PHE A 218 -17.17 -24.83 -4.04
N GLN A 219 -17.09 -26.06 -4.53
CA GLN A 219 -18.22 -26.99 -4.54
C GLN A 219 -17.79 -28.33 -3.95
N ARG A 220 -18.59 -28.84 -3.02
CA ARG A 220 -18.48 -30.18 -2.48
C ARG A 220 -19.80 -30.92 -2.66
N GLY A 221 -19.75 -32.10 -3.31
CA GLY A 221 -20.92 -32.87 -3.64
C GLY A 221 -21.83 -32.20 -4.69
N GLU A 222 -23.05 -32.69 -4.76
CA GLU A 222 -24.07 -32.27 -5.72
C GLU A 222 -25.37 -31.90 -4.97
N LYS A 223 -26.26 -31.20 -5.67
CA LYS A 223 -27.66 -31.07 -5.22
C LYS A 223 -28.31 -32.47 -5.11
N MET A 224 -29.26 -32.58 -4.20
CA MET A 224 -30.15 -33.73 -4.11
C MET A 224 -31.08 -33.77 -5.34
N ASP A 225 -31.72 -34.87 -5.58
CA ASP A 225 -32.76 -35.03 -6.65
C ASP A 225 -33.91 -34.04 -6.48
N THR A 226 -34.12 -33.52 -5.27
CA THR A 226 -35.09 -32.43 -4.97
C THR A 226 -34.65 -31.06 -5.50
N GLY A 227 -33.42 -30.94 -6.00
CA GLY A 227 -32.85 -29.67 -6.44
C GLY A 227 -32.22 -28.82 -5.32
N GLU A 228 -32.20 -29.32 -4.11
CA GLU A 228 -31.66 -28.63 -2.92
C GLU A 228 -30.22 -29.07 -2.61
N TRP A 229 -29.43 -28.20 -2.02
CA TRP A 229 -28.14 -28.53 -1.41
C TRP A 229 -28.34 -29.19 -0.05
N GLY A 230 -27.32 -29.87 0.46
CA GLY A 230 -27.34 -30.47 1.78
C GLY A 230 -27.40 -31.99 1.79
N ALA A 231 -27.11 -32.67 0.66
CA ALA A 231 -26.93 -34.11 0.61
C ALA A 231 -25.88 -34.59 1.63
N SER A 232 -26.15 -35.69 2.33
CA SER A 232 -25.22 -36.21 3.33
C SER A 232 -23.95 -36.75 2.66
N LEU A 233 -22.80 -36.33 3.14
CA LEU A 233 -21.46 -36.73 2.70
C LEU A 233 -20.62 -37.21 3.88
N SER A 234 -19.41 -37.68 3.60
CA SER A 234 -18.43 -38.03 4.62
C SER A 234 -18.09 -36.80 5.49
N ASN A 235 -17.88 -37.01 6.79
CA ASN A 235 -17.51 -35.93 7.69
C ASN A 235 -16.05 -35.55 7.54
N ASN A 236 -15.78 -34.39 6.98
CA ASN A 236 -14.43 -33.80 7.00
C ASN A 236 -14.24 -33.01 8.32
N LYS A 237 -13.17 -33.30 9.05
CA LYS A 237 -12.79 -32.58 10.28
C LYS A 237 -11.76 -31.48 10.03
N GLY A 238 -11.10 -31.49 8.86
CA GLY A 238 -10.16 -30.47 8.44
C GLY A 238 -10.84 -29.33 7.67
N SER A 239 -10.04 -28.41 7.19
CA SER A 239 -10.48 -27.41 6.20
C SER A 239 -10.27 -27.92 4.78
N TRP A 240 -10.92 -27.28 3.81
CA TRP A 240 -10.60 -27.41 2.39
C TRP A 240 -9.77 -26.20 2.02
N SER A 241 -8.52 -26.43 1.65
CA SER A 241 -7.54 -25.39 1.35
C SER A 241 -7.04 -25.52 -0.08
N ARG A 242 -6.84 -24.41 -0.78
CA ARG A 242 -6.13 -24.43 -2.07
C ARG A 242 -4.64 -24.62 -1.83
N ILE A 243 -4.04 -25.61 -2.48
CA ILE A 243 -2.60 -25.87 -2.41
C ILE A 243 -2.01 -25.94 -3.81
N PRO A 244 -1.17 -24.96 -4.22
CA PRO A 244 -0.82 -23.71 -3.51
C PRO A 244 -1.95 -22.68 -3.44
N ASP A 245 -1.79 -21.67 -2.57
CA ASP A 245 -2.75 -20.61 -2.36
C ASP A 245 -3.29 -20.00 -3.67
N GLY A 246 -4.59 -19.79 -3.72
CA GLY A 246 -5.32 -19.14 -4.78
C GLY A 246 -5.42 -19.90 -6.11
N THR A 247 -4.49 -20.78 -6.44
CA THR A 247 -4.42 -21.45 -7.75
C THR A 247 -4.41 -22.97 -7.68
N GLY A 248 -4.18 -23.52 -6.50
CA GLY A 248 -4.03 -24.96 -6.31
C GLY A 248 -5.35 -25.71 -6.33
N LYS A 249 -5.24 -27.04 -6.27
CA LYS A 249 -6.35 -27.92 -5.99
C LYS A 249 -6.90 -27.69 -4.59
N TRP A 250 -8.18 -27.93 -4.41
CA TRP A 250 -8.80 -28.04 -3.10
C TRP A 250 -8.41 -29.36 -2.43
N MET A 251 -7.77 -29.29 -1.28
CA MET A 251 -7.30 -30.42 -0.51
C MET A 251 -7.76 -30.30 0.95
N ILE A 252 -7.96 -31.41 1.63
CA ILE A 252 -8.21 -31.44 3.06
C ILE A 252 -6.89 -31.20 3.78
N THR A 253 -6.87 -30.23 4.69
CA THR A 253 -5.75 -29.97 5.62
C THR A 253 -6.22 -30.09 7.06
N GLU A 254 -5.34 -30.57 7.96
CA GLU A 254 -5.63 -30.66 9.40
C GLU A 254 -5.30 -29.36 10.14
N SER A 255 -4.49 -28.50 9.51
CA SER A 255 -4.14 -27.16 10.06
C SER A 255 -5.06 -26.11 9.46
N PHE A 256 -5.73 -25.38 10.33
CA PHE A 256 -6.56 -24.23 9.94
C PHE A 256 -5.71 -22.97 9.95
N THR A 257 -5.78 -22.19 8.88
CA THR A 257 -4.87 -21.04 8.66
C THR A 257 -5.62 -19.73 8.39
N PRO A 258 -6.72 -19.39 9.10
CA PRO A 258 -7.48 -18.19 8.81
C PRO A 258 -6.62 -16.93 8.91
N GLY A 259 -6.50 -16.20 7.79
CA GLY A 259 -5.69 -14.99 7.68
C GLY A 259 -4.22 -15.24 7.34
N ALA A 260 -3.84 -16.48 6.96
CA ALA A 260 -2.45 -16.85 6.67
C ALA A 260 -2.37 -17.89 5.53
N ALA A 261 -1.16 -18.12 5.03
CA ALA A 261 -0.91 -19.09 3.96
C ALA A 261 -1.29 -20.51 4.37
N ASN A 262 -1.91 -21.24 3.46
CA ASN A 262 -2.30 -22.63 3.64
C ASN A 262 -1.11 -23.57 3.87
N SER A 263 -1.38 -24.72 4.46
CA SER A 263 -0.42 -25.84 4.50
C SER A 263 0.06 -26.20 3.08
N THR A 264 1.30 -26.63 2.98
CA THR A 264 1.88 -27.07 1.69
C THR A 264 1.53 -28.52 1.32
N ALA A 265 0.81 -29.23 2.19
CA ALA A 265 0.39 -30.63 1.97
C ALA A 265 -1.03 -30.84 2.49
N GLY A 266 -1.76 -31.71 1.81
CA GLY A 266 -3.12 -32.09 2.17
C GLY A 266 -3.48 -33.41 1.52
N THR A 267 -4.71 -33.87 1.73
CA THR A 267 -5.28 -35.08 1.13
C THR A 267 -6.47 -34.75 0.22
N ASP A 268 -6.67 -35.52 -0.82
CA ASP A 268 -7.80 -35.32 -1.73
C ASP A 268 -9.15 -35.60 -1.02
N ASP A 269 -10.15 -34.76 -1.29
CA ASP A 269 -11.55 -35.09 -1.00
C ASP A 269 -12.23 -35.47 -2.34
N PRO A 270 -12.71 -36.74 -2.49
CA PRO A 270 -13.32 -37.16 -3.74
C PRO A 270 -14.66 -36.47 -4.04
N ASP A 271 -15.28 -35.86 -3.04
CA ASP A 271 -16.53 -35.14 -3.18
C ASP A 271 -16.33 -33.68 -3.64
N VAL A 272 -15.10 -33.17 -3.62
CA VAL A 272 -14.79 -31.78 -4.02
C VAL A 272 -14.57 -31.68 -5.52
N LYS A 273 -15.25 -30.72 -6.14
CA LYS A 273 -15.02 -30.37 -7.55
C LYS A 273 -13.77 -29.50 -7.66
N GLN A 274 -12.87 -29.88 -8.55
CA GLN A 274 -11.60 -29.15 -8.76
C GLN A 274 -11.74 -28.09 -9.84
#